data_d24e255132bd5fa3d607ad5c4d3b21bb
#
_entry.id   d24e255132bd5fa3d607ad5c4d3b21bb
#
_cell.length_a   1.000
_cell.length_b   1.000
_cell.length_c   1.000
_cell.angle_alpha   90.00
_cell.angle_beta   90.00
_cell.angle_gamma   90.00
#
_symmetry.space_group_name_H-M   'P 1'
#
loop_
_entity.id
_entity.type
_entity.pdbx_description
1 polymer ?
#
loop_
_entity_poly.entity_id
_entity_poly.type
_entity_poly.pdbx_seq_one_letter_code
_entity_poly.pdbx_strand_id
1 'polypeptide(L)'
;INLINSFLLEKNRFIFESVEKGKIKGRYTIFGKNPDKIWEFNNNNSYLIKDKKKIKLKEKPQKLIEDIIEKFKFEIPSGLPPISSLISGYFSYDSIRYLEKIPNSCKDDLRIPDVRLLRPRTLIIHDNLKKKIYYIANVFNDEKIKDYTKKYFEIKTELLKLFKQSSTKKF
;
A
#
# COMPACT_ATOMS: atom_id res chain seq x y z
N ILE A 1 15.43 -11.68 -9.38
CA ILE A 1 16.16 -10.47 -8.92
C ILE A 1 15.90 -9.30 -9.87
N ASN A 2 16.02 -9.44 -11.20
CA ASN A 2 15.83 -8.34 -12.14
C ASN A 2 14.40 -7.76 -12.16
N LEU A 3 13.36 -8.56 -11.95
CA LEU A 3 11.98 -8.11 -11.86
C LEU A 3 11.78 -7.25 -10.60
N ILE A 4 12.33 -7.69 -9.48
CA ILE A 4 12.28 -7.00 -8.19
C ILE A 4 12.98 -5.65 -8.30
N ASN A 5 14.18 -5.60 -8.86
CA ASN A 5 14.93 -4.36 -9.02
C ASN A 5 14.19 -3.35 -9.90
N SER A 6 13.67 -3.77 -11.06
CA SER A 6 12.90 -2.87 -11.93
C SER A 6 11.59 -2.40 -11.27
N PHE A 7 11.00 -3.24 -10.39
CA PHE A 7 9.79 -2.89 -9.67
C PHE A 7 10.05 -1.86 -8.57
N LEU A 8 11.20 -1.92 -7.89
CA LEU A 8 11.53 -1.02 -6.76
C LEU A 8 12.08 0.34 -7.19
N LEU A 9 12.49 0.52 -8.44
CA LEU A 9 13.07 1.79 -8.93
C LEU A 9 12.07 2.95 -8.93
N GLU A 10 10.78 2.69 -8.96
CA GLU A 10 9.76 3.74 -8.93
C GLU A 10 9.32 4.06 -7.50
N LYS A 11 8.97 5.33 -7.26
CA LYS A 11 8.49 5.80 -5.95
C LYS A 11 7.17 5.16 -5.54
N ASN A 12 6.94 5.07 -4.22
CA ASN A 12 5.68 4.60 -3.64
C ASN A 12 5.34 3.14 -3.97
N ARG A 13 6.35 2.30 -3.99
CA ARG A 13 6.24 0.84 -4.12
C ARG A 13 6.77 0.16 -2.89
N PHE A 14 6.33 -1.06 -2.64
CA PHE A 14 6.85 -1.87 -1.54
C PHE A 14 6.86 -3.34 -1.89
N ILE A 15 7.69 -4.07 -1.18
CA ILE A 15 7.73 -5.53 -1.15
C ILE A 15 7.67 -5.96 0.30
N PHE A 16 6.80 -6.93 0.58
CA PHE A 16 6.82 -7.69 1.81
C PHE A 16 7.13 -9.14 1.46
N GLU A 17 8.27 -9.60 1.90
CA GLU A 17 8.72 -10.97 1.73
C GLU A 17 9.05 -11.56 3.10
N SER A 18 8.51 -12.73 3.38
CA SER A 18 8.89 -13.48 4.58
C SER A 18 10.02 -14.44 4.25
N VAL A 19 11.06 -14.42 5.07
CA VAL A 19 12.21 -15.33 4.93
C VAL A 19 11.87 -16.75 5.42
N GLU A 20 10.86 -16.90 6.30
CA GLU A 20 10.40 -18.20 6.76
C GLU A 20 9.62 -18.93 5.68
N LYS A 21 10.19 -20.04 5.17
CA LYS A 21 9.52 -20.96 4.22
C LYS A 21 8.60 -21.94 4.97
N GLY A 22 7.53 -21.42 5.57
CA GLY A 22 6.56 -22.22 6.32
C GLY A 22 5.20 -22.33 5.63
N LYS A 23 4.44 -23.40 5.97
CA LYS A 23 3.05 -23.55 5.50
C LYS A 23 2.09 -22.50 6.07
N ILE A 24 2.43 -21.91 7.22
CA ILE A 24 1.61 -20.94 7.95
C ILE A 24 2.26 -19.57 7.95
N LYS A 25 3.53 -19.48 8.33
CA LYS A 25 4.33 -18.26 8.28
C LYS A 25 5.07 -18.17 6.94
N GLY A 26 5.16 -16.98 6.37
CA GLY A 26 5.85 -16.77 5.09
C GLY A 26 5.09 -17.25 3.85
N ARG A 27 3.77 -17.41 3.96
CA ARG A 27 2.94 -17.88 2.86
C ARG A 27 2.91 -16.93 1.67
N TYR A 28 2.88 -15.62 1.91
CA TYR A 28 2.70 -14.63 0.87
C TYR A 28 3.92 -13.75 0.69
N THR A 29 4.30 -13.53 -0.57
CA THR A 29 5.16 -12.41 -0.97
C THR A 29 4.27 -11.39 -1.68
N ILE A 30 4.32 -10.13 -1.23
CA ILE A 30 3.40 -9.09 -1.66
C ILE A 30 4.18 -7.94 -2.26
N PHE A 31 3.81 -7.55 -3.47
CA PHE A 31 4.30 -6.35 -4.13
C PHE A 31 3.14 -5.36 -4.27
N GLY A 32 3.33 -4.13 -3.84
CA GLY A 32 2.33 -3.08 -3.99
C GLY A 32 2.84 -1.89 -4.78
N LYS A 33 1.98 -1.32 -5.64
CA LYS A 33 2.28 -0.12 -6.42
C LYS A 33 1.04 0.73 -6.70
N ASN A 34 1.26 1.89 -7.32
CA ASN A 34 0.21 2.82 -7.75
C ASN A 34 -0.77 3.16 -6.63
N PRO A 35 -0.31 3.67 -5.47
CA PRO A 35 -1.24 4.06 -4.43
C PRO A 35 -2.14 5.19 -4.93
N ASP A 36 -3.44 5.09 -4.66
CA ASP A 36 -4.38 6.17 -4.95
C ASP A 36 -4.39 7.24 -3.87
N LYS A 37 -4.02 6.84 -2.64
CA LYS A 37 -3.84 7.73 -1.49
C LYS A 37 -2.59 7.35 -0.72
N ILE A 38 -1.89 8.39 -0.26
CA ILE A 38 -0.81 8.28 0.70
C ILE A 38 -1.11 9.26 1.83
N TRP A 39 -1.08 8.79 3.07
CA TRP A 39 -1.18 9.64 4.24
C TRP A 39 0.19 9.77 4.89
N GLU A 40 0.56 10.99 5.21
CA GLU A 40 1.79 11.30 5.94
C GLU A 40 1.43 12.11 7.18
N PHE A 41 2.02 11.72 8.29
CA PHE A 41 1.84 12.37 9.58
C PHE A 41 3.20 12.80 10.11
N ASN A 42 3.30 14.03 10.57
CA ASN A 42 4.52 14.58 11.11
C ASN A 42 4.20 15.73 12.09
N ASN A 43 4.77 15.71 13.28
CA ASN A 43 4.64 16.76 14.27
C ASN A 43 3.19 17.24 14.48
N ASN A 44 2.27 16.31 14.75
CA ASN A 44 0.83 16.57 14.90
C ASN A 44 0.11 17.15 13.66
N ASN A 45 0.74 17.16 12.51
CA ASN A 45 0.11 17.52 11.25
C ASN A 45 -0.22 16.28 10.42
N SER A 46 -1.34 16.33 9.75
CA SER A 46 -1.83 15.27 8.85
C SER A 46 -1.85 15.76 7.42
N TYR A 47 -1.35 14.93 6.51
CA TYR A 47 -1.31 15.24 5.09
C TYR A 47 -1.85 14.08 4.26
N LEU A 48 -2.57 14.41 3.20
CA LEU A 48 -3.00 13.48 2.16
C LEU A 48 -2.26 13.82 0.86
N ILE A 49 -1.61 12.82 0.28
CA ILE A 49 -1.06 12.91 -1.07
C ILE A 49 -1.98 12.13 -2.00
N LYS A 50 -2.58 12.85 -2.93
CA LYS A 50 -3.46 12.33 -3.97
C LYS A 50 -3.19 13.08 -5.27
N ASP A 51 -3.16 12.38 -6.41
CA ASP A 51 -2.90 12.96 -7.73
C ASP A 51 -1.65 13.86 -7.76
N LYS A 52 -0.57 13.41 -7.09
CA LYS A 52 0.71 14.12 -6.92
C LYS A 52 0.63 15.44 -6.13
N LYS A 53 -0.51 15.76 -5.54
CA LYS A 53 -0.70 16.95 -4.70
C LYS A 53 -0.67 16.56 -3.22
N LYS A 54 0.07 17.31 -2.40
CA LYS A 54 0.09 17.17 -0.95
C LYS A 54 -0.84 18.19 -0.34
N ILE A 55 -1.87 17.72 0.36
CA ILE A 55 -2.94 18.51 0.96
C ILE A 55 -2.84 18.36 2.47
N LYS A 56 -2.78 19.46 3.20
CA LYS A 56 -2.85 19.44 4.66
C LYS A 56 -4.31 19.20 5.09
N LEU A 57 -4.50 18.25 5.99
CA LEU A 57 -5.79 17.91 6.56
C LEU A 57 -5.98 18.64 7.90
N LYS A 58 -7.22 18.83 8.32
CA LYS A 58 -7.55 19.51 9.58
C LYS A 58 -7.47 18.59 10.79
N GLU A 59 -7.74 17.32 10.56
CA GLU A 59 -7.79 16.29 11.60
C GLU A 59 -6.39 15.98 12.15
N LYS A 60 -6.31 15.76 13.46
CA LYS A 60 -5.08 15.32 14.12
C LYS A 60 -4.71 13.88 13.70
N PRO A 61 -3.41 13.52 13.77
CA PRO A 61 -2.92 12.20 13.36
C PRO A 61 -3.68 11.03 13.96
N GLN A 62 -3.84 11.00 15.29
CA GLN A 62 -4.52 9.90 15.99
C GLN A 62 -5.91 9.66 15.43
N LYS A 63 -6.78 10.68 15.44
CA LYS A 63 -8.15 10.54 14.96
C LYS A 63 -8.22 10.13 13.50
N LEU A 64 -7.35 10.68 12.66
CA LEU A 64 -7.36 10.36 11.23
C LEU A 64 -6.89 8.92 10.98
N ILE A 65 -5.92 8.41 11.74
CA ILE A 65 -5.46 7.01 11.65
C ILE A 65 -6.61 6.07 12.05
N GLU A 66 -7.31 6.35 13.15
CA GLU A 66 -8.50 5.61 13.57
C GLU A 66 -9.56 5.61 12.47
N ASP A 67 -9.90 6.77 11.93
CA ASP A 67 -10.86 6.94 10.82
C ASP A 67 -10.45 6.17 9.56
N ILE A 68 -9.16 6.14 9.21
CA ILE A 68 -8.65 5.39 8.07
C ILE A 68 -8.87 3.89 8.28
N ILE A 69 -8.54 3.38 9.47
CA ILE A 69 -8.68 1.95 9.80
C ILE A 69 -10.17 1.55 9.84
N GLU A 70 -11.00 2.33 10.51
CA GLU A 70 -12.43 2.05 10.63
C GLU A 70 -13.16 2.08 9.28
N LYS A 71 -12.80 3.04 8.41
CA LYS A 71 -13.40 3.20 7.08
C LYS A 71 -12.79 2.27 6.03
N PHE A 72 -11.66 1.62 6.32
CA PHE A 72 -11.06 0.66 5.41
C PHE A 72 -11.77 -0.68 5.51
N LYS A 73 -12.97 -0.75 4.94
CA LYS A 73 -13.74 -1.98 4.79
C LYS A 73 -13.70 -2.41 3.34
N PHE A 74 -13.22 -3.63 3.11
CA PHE A 74 -13.12 -4.19 1.77
C PHE A 74 -13.51 -5.66 1.82
N GLU A 75 -14.59 -6.01 1.13
CA GLU A 75 -15.02 -7.39 0.99
C GLU A 75 -14.14 -8.10 -0.05
N ILE A 76 -13.42 -9.12 0.38
CA ILE A 76 -12.54 -9.88 -0.51
C ILE A 76 -13.36 -10.99 -1.18
N PRO A 77 -13.44 -11.01 -2.53
CA PRO A 77 -14.12 -12.08 -3.25
C PRO A 77 -13.56 -13.46 -2.90
N SER A 78 -14.43 -14.47 -2.85
CA SER A 78 -14.04 -15.85 -2.63
C SER A 78 -12.99 -16.30 -3.68
N GLY A 79 -12.00 -17.06 -3.24
CA GLY A 79 -10.92 -17.53 -4.10
C GLY A 79 -9.71 -16.60 -4.22
N LEU A 80 -9.79 -15.36 -3.77
CA LEU A 80 -8.64 -14.48 -3.65
C LEU A 80 -7.95 -14.60 -2.28
N PRO A 81 -6.64 -14.29 -2.19
CA PRO A 81 -5.96 -14.19 -0.90
C PRO A 81 -6.62 -13.13 0.01
N PRO A 82 -6.70 -13.34 1.35
CA PRO A 82 -7.32 -12.37 2.25
C PRO A 82 -6.63 -11.02 2.30
N ILE A 83 -5.39 -10.95 1.82
CA ILE A 83 -4.56 -9.75 1.70
C ILE A 83 -4.70 -9.04 0.35
N SER A 84 -5.74 -9.33 -0.43
CA SER A 84 -5.97 -8.76 -1.77
C SER A 84 -6.34 -7.28 -1.74
N SER A 85 -6.65 -6.73 -0.57
CA SER A 85 -6.73 -5.30 -0.31
C SER A 85 -6.10 -5.01 1.04
N LEU A 86 -5.28 -3.96 1.13
CA LEU A 86 -4.56 -3.61 2.35
C LEU A 86 -4.15 -2.13 2.36
N ILE A 87 -3.84 -1.63 3.54
CA ILE A 87 -3.07 -0.41 3.76
C ILE A 87 -1.68 -0.84 4.20
N SER A 88 -0.66 -0.28 3.59
CA SER A 88 0.74 -0.58 3.85
C SER A 88 1.48 0.67 4.29
N GLY A 89 2.46 0.51 5.15
CA GLY A 89 3.28 1.64 5.59
C GLY A 89 4.11 1.33 6.82
N TYR A 90 4.50 2.39 7.51
CA TYR A 90 5.25 2.29 8.75
C TYR A 90 4.76 3.29 9.79
N PHE A 91 4.99 2.95 11.04
CA PHE A 91 4.93 3.80 12.20
C PHE A 91 6.35 3.90 12.74
N SER A 92 6.89 5.12 12.83
CA SER A 92 8.19 5.35 13.47
C SER A 92 8.05 5.25 15.00
N TYR A 93 9.17 5.18 15.70
CA TYR A 93 9.16 5.24 17.16
C TYR A 93 8.48 6.51 17.67
N ASP A 94 8.71 7.64 17.02
CA ASP A 94 8.17 8.95 17.43
C ASP A 94 6.64 9.08 17.27
N SER A 95 5.98 8.14 16.58
CA SER A 95 4.52 8.08 16.49
C SER A 95 3.84 7.92 17.87
N ILE A 96 4.56 7.39 18.87
CA ILE A 96 4.10 7.32 20.26
C ILE A 96 3.72 8.69 20.84
N ARG A 97 4.33 9.78 20.33
CA ARG A 97 4.02 11.15 20.74
C ARG A 97 2.61 11.61 20.40
N TYR A 98 1.92 10.88 19.55
CA TYR A 98 0.51 11.13 19.27
C TYR A 98 -0.41 10.65 20.41
N LEU A 99 0.08 9.73 21.22
CA LEU A 99 -0.64 9.12 22.34
C LEU A 99 -0.14 9.62 23.70
N GLU A 100 1.17 9.84 23.83
CA GLU A 100 1.82 10.17 25.09
C GLU A 100 2.62 11.48 25.02
N LYS A 101 2.71 12.17 26.15
CA LYS A 101 3.54 13.37 26.30
C LYS A 101 4.98 12.98 26.63
N ILE A 102 5.79 12.76 25.62
CA ILE A 102 7.21 12.43 25.76
C ILE A 102 8.05 13.64 25.33
N PRO A 103 9.14 13.97 26.06
CA PRO A 103 10.05 15.05 25.69
C PRO A 103 10.61 14.87 24.26
N ASN A 104 10.68 15.96 23.50
CA ASN A 104 11.27 15.98 22.17
C ASN A 104 12.66 16.64 22.23
N SER A 105 13.62 15.93 22.81
CA SER A 105 14.98 16.44 23.02
C SER A 105 15.95 16.09 21.89
N CYS A 106 15.59 15.12 21.05
CA CYS A 106 16.45 14.68 19.94
C CYS A 106 16.25 15.54 18.69
N LYS A 107 17.34 15.79 17.99
CA LYS A 107 17.30 16.50 16.70
C LYS A 107 16.76 15.56 15.63
N ASP A 108 15.74 16.02 14.90
CA ASP A 108 15.27 15.33 13.70
C ASP A 108 16.17 15.71 12.52
N ASP A 109 17.14 14.87 12.20
CA ASP A 109 18.06 14.99 11.07
C ASP A 109 17.58 14.25 9.82
N LEU A 110 16.73 13.23 9.96
CA LEU A 110 16.24 12.42 8.86
C LEU A 110 15.07 13.06 8.12
N ARG A 111 14.26 13.91 8.78
CA ARG A 111 13.09 14.59 8.23
C ARG A 111 12.11 13.67 7.52
N ILE A 112 11.95 12.45 8.02
CA ILE A 112 10.97 11.49 7.52
C ILE A 112 9.66 11.64 8.29
N PRO A 113 8.50 11.33 7.71
CA PRO A 113 7.22 11.34 8.43
C PRO A 113 7.24 10.37 9.62
N ASP A 114 6.57 10.73 10.72
CA ASP A 114 6.40 9.83 11.87
C ASP A 114 5.57 8.60 11.50
N VAL A 115 4.58 8.80 10.63
CA VAL A 115 3.79 7.70 10.06
C VAL A 115 3.57 7.97 8.58
N ARG A 116 3.72 6.92 7.78
CA ARG A 116 3.40 6.98 6.36
C ARG A 116 2.64 5.74 5.95
N LEU A 117 1.41 5.94 5.46
CA LEU A 117 0.50 4.88 5.04
C LEU A 117 0.17 5.03 3.56
N LEU A 118 0.15 3.92 2.83
CA LEU A 118 -0.18 3.86 1.40
C LEU A 118 -1.37 2.94 1.21
N ARG A 119 -2.31 3.34 0.34
CA ARG A 119 -3.40 2.49 -0.13
C ARG A 119 -3.08 2.04 -1.57
N PRO A 120 -2.44 0.89 -1.77
CA PRO A 120 -2.01 0.44 -3.09
C PRO A 120 -3.22 0.03 -3.94
N ARG A 121 -3.27 0.54 -5.17
CA ARG A 121 -4.28 0.10 -6.14
C ARG A 121 -3.92 -1.23 -6.76
N THR A 122 -2.64 -1.45 -7.04
CA THR A 122 -2.18 -2.66 -7.71
C THR A 122 -1.35 -3.50 -6.75
N LEU A 123 -1.72 -4.78 -6.65
CA LEU A 123 -0.98 -5.78 -5.89
C LEU A 123 -0.60 -6.94 -6.80
N ILE A 124 0.61 -7.46 -6.60
CA ILE A 124 1.04 -8.75 -7.12
C ILE A 124 1.33 -9.61 -5.90
N ILE A 125 0.60 -10.70 -5.75
CA ILE A 125 0.70 -11.58 -4.58
C ILE A 125 1.13 -12.95 -5.05
N HIS A 126 2.27 -13.42 -4.56
CA HIS A 126 2.69 -14.80 -4.73
C HIS A 126 2.26 -15.62 -3.50
N ASP A 127 1.40 -16.60 -3.70
CA ASP A 127 1.02 -17.57 -2.69
C ASP A 127 2.01 -18.76 -2.75
N ASN A 128 2.96 -18.79 -1.83
CA ASN A 128 3.99 -19.81 -1.76
C ASN A 128 3.43 -21.22 -1.50
N LEU A 129 2.28 -21.30 -0.82
CA LEU A 129 1.61 -22.58 -0.54
C LEU A 129 0.89 -23.12 -1.77
N LYS A 130 0.08 -22.29 -2.44
CA LYS A 130 -0.69 -22.69 -3.62
C LYS A 130 0.13 -22.62 -4.92
N LYS A 131 1.35 -22.08 -4.88
CA LYS A 131 2.21 -21.86 -6.06
C LYS A 131 1.50 -21.03 -7.15
N LYS A 132 0.76 -20.01 -6.71
CA LYS A 132 -0.01 -19.14 -7.60
C LYS A 132 0.41 -17.69 -7.46
N ILE A 133 0.37 -16.96 -8.56
CA ILE A 133 0.57 -15.51 -8.58
C ILE A 133 -0.79 -14.86 -8.91
N TYR A 134 -1.17 -13.90 -8.09
CA TYR A 134 -2.38 -13.11 -8.29
C TYR A 134 -2.00 -11.70 -8.71
N TYR A 135 -2.61 -11.20 -9.76
CA TYR A 135 -2.52 -9.80 -10.20
C TYR A 135 -3.84 -9.13 -9.86
N ILE A 136 -3.81 -8.17 -8.97
CA ILE A 136 -5.00 -7.56 -8.39
C ILE A 136 -4.96 -6.06 -8.60
N ALA A 137 -6.08 -5.50 -9.02
CA ALA A 137 -6.29 -4.06 -9.01
C ALA A 137 -7.54 -3.72 -8.22
N ASN A 138 -7.36 -2.92 -7.18
CA ASN A 138 -8.43 -2.46 -6.30
C ASN A 138 -9.05 -1.17 -6.83
N VAL A 139 -10.36 -1.11 -6.78
CA VAL A 139 -11.17 0.08 -7.00
C VAL A 139 -11.88 0.39 -5.69
N PHE A 140 -11.69 1.59 -5.16
CA PHE A 140 -12.19 1.95 -3.83
C PHE A 140 -13.51 2.72 -3.93
N ASN A 141 -14.42 2.52 -2.97
CA ASN A 141 -15.76 3.09 -2.95
C ASN A 141 -15.80 4.64 -2.96
N ASP A 142 -14.71 5.27 -2.51
CA ASP A 142 -14.57 6.72 -2.50
C ASP A 142 -14.01 7.31 -3.80
N GLU A 143 -13.83 6.47 -4.83
CA GLU A 143 -13.49 6.92 -6.18
C GLU A 143 -14.77 7.36 -6.92
N LYS A 144 -14.75 8.58 -7.47
CA LYS A 144 -15.84 9.08 -8.32
C LYS A 144 -15.71 8.51 -9.73
N ILE A 145 -16.21 7.30 -9.94
CA ILE A 145 -16.17 6.63 -11.23
C ILE A 145 -17.43 6.96 -12.00
N LYS A 146 -17.29 7.61 -13.16
CA LYS A 146 -18.40 7.97 -14.04
C LYS A 146 -18.86 6.79 -14.91
N ASP A 147 -17.93 5.95 -15.33
CA ASP A 147 -18.18 4.80 -16.20
C ASP A 147 -17.36 3.59 -15.68
N TYR A 148 -18.07 2.67 -15.04
CA TYR A 148 -17.49 1.46 -14.48
C TYR A 148 -16.99 0.48 -15.55
N THR A 149 -17.68 0.42 -16.70
CA THR A 149 -17.29 -0.47 -17.81
C THR A 149 -15.97 -0.03 -18.42
N LYS A 150 -15.83 1.26 -18.70
CA LYS A 150 -14.58 1.84 -19.20
C LYS A 150 -13.44 1.60 -18.20
N LYS A 151 -13.71 1.86 -16.90
CA LYS A 151 -12.73 1.65 -15.83
C LYS A 151 -12.27 0.20 -15.73
N TYR A 152 -13.19 -0.75 -15.88
CA TYR A 152 -12.86 -2.18 -15.90
C TYR A 152 -11.90 -2.52 -17.05
N PHE A 153 -12.17 -2.06 -18.28
CA PHE A 153 -11.30 -2.35 -19.43
C PHE A 153 -9.92 -1.70 -19.31
N GLU A 154 -9.83 -0.47 -18.76
CA GLU A 154 -8.55 0.17 -18.46
C GLU A 154 -7.71 -0.67 -17.51
N ILE A 155 -8.31 -1.09 -16.38
CA ILE A 155 -7.66 -1.91 -15.35
C ILE A 155 -7.24 -3.27 -15.92
N LYS A 156 -8.14 -3.95 -16.66
CA LYS A 156 -7.85 -5.22 -17.29
C LYS A 156 -6.65 -5.12 -18.23
N THR A 157 -6.59 -4.06 -19.04
CA THR A 157 -5.47 -3.82 -19.95
C THR A 157 -4.17 -3.59 -19.19
N GLU A 158 -4.20 -2.84 -18.10
CA GLU A 158 -3.03 -2.60 -17.24
C GLU A 158 -2.51 -3.90 -16.61
N LEU A 159 -3.40 -4.72 -16.07
CA LEU A 159 -3.03 -6.02 -15.49
C LEU A 159 -2.45 -6.98 -16.52
N LEU A 160 -3.01 -7.02 -17.74
CA LEU A 160 -2.47 -7.84 -18.82
C LEU A 160 -1.08 -7.38 -19.27
N LYS A 161 -0.81 -6.09 -19.31
CA LYS A 161 0.54 -5.56 -19.58
C LYS A 161 1.54 -6.02 -18.50
N LEU A 162 1.16 -5.94 -17.23
CA LEU A 162 2.00 -6.42 -16.12
C LEU A 162 2.31 -7.91 -16.24
N PHE A 163 1.29 -8.71 -16.56
CA PHE A 163 1.46 -10.14 -16.76
C PHE A 163 2.44 -10.43 -17.89
N LYS A 164 2.29 -9.79 -19.06
CA LYS A 164 3.20 -9.96 -20.20
C LYS A 164 4.64 -9.56 -19.84
N GLN A 165 4.85 -8.45 -19.14
CA GLN A 165 6.17 -8.01 -18.70
C GLN A 165 6.84 -8.99 -17.73
N SER A 166 6.06 -9.69 -16.89
CA SER A 166 6.59 -10.70 -15.98
C SER A 166 6.91 -12.03 -16.67
N SER A 167 6.21 -12.38 -17.74
CA SER A 167 6.39 -13.64 -18.47
C SER A 167 7.47 -13.61 -19.55
N THR A 168 7.81 -12.43 -20.07
CA THR A 168 8.82 -12.28 -21.14
C THR A 168 10.26 -12.22 -20.63
N LYS A 169 10.48 -11.99 -19.36
CA LYS A 169 11.83 -12.05 -18.77
C LYS A 169 12.13 -13.49 -18.35
N LYS A 170 12.73 -14.26 -19.29
CA LYS A 170 13.37 -15.55 -18.95
C LYS A 170 14.44 -15.29 -17.90
N PHE A 171 14.40 -16.10 -16.85
CA PHE A 171 15.44 -16.16 -15.80
C PHE A 171 16.70 -16.82 -16.35
#